data_323017462712e207b082dd1ab029b701
#
_entry.id   323017462712e207b082dd1ab029b701
#
_cell.length_a   1.000
_cell.length_b   1.000
_cell.length_c   1.000
_cell.angle_alpha   90.00
_cell.angle_beta   90.00
_cell.angle_gamma   90.00
#
_symmetry.space_group_name_H-M   'P 1'
#
loop_
_entity.id
_entity.type
_entity.pdbx_description
1 polymer ?
#
loop_
_entity_poly.entity_id
_entity_poly.type
_entity_poly.pdbx_seq_one_letter_code
_entity_poly.pdbx_strand_id
1 'polypeptide(L)'
;MERKNNYEIQAAQARALFCARDLDAVAREHGLRQEGQWLHLRLLGEPYRVSRRNGRIEREEDGRWLPADGFDETLTIFDLLCDAKPGRHAVGTWRTTLDFGGQVHRGLLENEKPDALELLYDKDPARLRAACEMLGGEALPGADVSYALPFFEDLRIAVQFWHGDEEFSPRLRFLWDAAADQYLRYETMYYALGLLRTRLQALG
;
A
#
# COMPACT_ATOMS: atom_id res chain seq x y z
N MET A 1 23.40 -0.88 -25.03
CA MET A 1 22.52 -1.75 -24.17
C MET A 1 22.46 -1.08 -22.80
N GLU A 2 21.38 -0.34 -22.54
CA GLU A 2 21.19 0.31 -21.23
C GLU A 2 21.17 -0.74 -20.12
N ARG A 3 21.96 -0.53 -19.06
CA ARG A 3 21.91 -1.37 -17.87
C ARG A 3 20.56 -1.11 -17.20
N LYS A 4 19.66 -2.09 -17.26
CA LYS A 4 18.44 -2.06 -16.45
C LYS A 4 18.83 -1.89 -14.99
N ASN A 5 18.20 -0.97 -14.34
CA ASN A 5 18.31 -0.73 -12.91
C ASN A 5 17.72 -1.96 -12.17
N ASN A 6 18.21 -2.29 -10.97
CA ASN A 6 17.75 -3.44 -10.18
C ASN A 6 16.24 -3.43 -9.93
N TYR A 7 15.63 -2.26 -9.80
CA TYR A 7 14.18 -2.08 -9.63
C TYR A 7 13.39 -2.53 -10.86
N GLU A 8 13.86 -2.19 -12.08
CA GLU A 8 13.23 -2.65 -13.33
C GLU A 8 13.33 -4.16 -13.51
N ILE A 9 14.45 -4.76 -13.08
CA ILE A 9 14.65 -6.21 -13.11
C ILE A 9 13.66 -6.90 -12.16
N GLN A 10 13.52 -6.43 -10.93
CA GLN A 10 12.60 -6.99 -9.95
C GLN A 10 11.14 -6.86 -10.38
N ALA A 11 10.73 -5.69 -10.89
CA ALA A 11 9.38 -5.47 -11.41
C ALA A 11 9.08 -6.39 -12.60
N ALA A 12 10.05 -6.57 -13.52
CA ALA A 12 9.90 -7.48 -14.65
C ALA A 12 9.79 -8.96 -14.22
N GLN A 13 10.55 -9.37 -13.21
CA GLN A 13 10.48 -10.72 -12.64
C GLN A 13 9.12 -10.97 -11.96
N ALA A 14 8.64 -10.05 -11.11
CA ALA A 14 7.34 -10.14 -10.47
C ALA A 14 6.21 -10.25 -11.51
N ARG A 15 6.27 -9.46 -12.57
CA ARG A 15 5.31 -9.51 -13.70
C ARG A 15 5.36 -10.86 -14.41
N ALA A 16 6.56 -11.39 -14.67
CA ALA A 16 6.72 -12.70 -15.33
C ALA A 16 6.16 -13.83 -14.46
N LEU A 17 6.40 -13.81 -13.16
CA LEU A 17 5.84 -14.76 -12.21
C LEU A 17 4.31 -14.71 -12.18
N PHE A 18 3.72 -13.53 -12.13
CA PHE A 18 2.27 -13.35 -12.21
C PHE A 18 1.71 -13.95 -13.51
N CYS A 19 2.29 -13.62 -14.67
CA CYS A 19 1.82 -14.14 -15.96
C CYS A 19 1.97 -15.66 -16.13
N ALA A 20 2.84 -16.29 -15.35
CA ALA A 20 3.03 -17.75 -15.36
C ALA A 20 2.04 -18.50 -14.45
N ARG A 21 1.25 -17.79 -13.62
CA ARG A 21 0.25 -18.40 -12.73
C ARG A 21 -1.02 -18.83 -13.46
N ASP A 22 -1.79 -19.74 -12.85
CA ASP A 22 -3.20 -19.94 -13.20
C ASP A 22 -4.01 -18.71 -12.75
N LEU A 23 -4.23 -17.78 -13.68
CA LEU A 23 -4.91 -16.51 -13.39
C LEU A 23 -6.40 -16.68 -13.11
N ASP A 24 -7.01 -17.79 -13.50
CA ASP A 24 -8.39 -18.12 -13.08
C ASP A 24 -8.41 -18.58 -11.62
N ALA A 25 -7.40 -19.31 -11.18
CA ALA A 25 -7.24 -19.65 -9.76
C ALA A 25 -6.98 -18.39 -8.91
N VAL A 26 -6.07 -17.51 -9.34
CA VAL A 26 -5.82 -16.23 -8.69
C VAL A 26 -7.10 -15.40 -8.58
N ALA A 27 -7.86 -15.27 -9.65
CA ALA A 27 -9.11 -14.51 -9.64
C ALA A 27 -10.14 -15.09 -8.67
N ARG A 28 -10.27 -16.43 -8.60
CA ARG A 28 -11.17 -17.09 -7.64
C ARG A 28 -10.73 -16.91 -6.19
N GLU A 29 -9.43 -17.06 -5.93
CA GLU A 29 -8.85 -16.94 -4.59
C GLU A 29 -9.07 -15.55 -3.97
N HIS A 30 -8.91 -14.52 -4.79
CA HIS A 30 -9.03 -13.12 -4.38
C HIS A 30 -10.41 -12.50 -4.65
N GLY A 31 -11.37 -13.28 -5.17
CA GLY A 31 -12.69 -12.76 -5.52
C GLY A 31 -12.67 -11.65 -6.57
N LEU A 32 -11.69 -11.66 -7.49
CA LEU A 32 -11.51 -10.59 -8.46
C LEU A 32 -12.55 -10.65 -9.57
N ARG A 33 -13.12 -9.51 -9.93
CA ARG A 33 -13.96 -9.38 -11.12
C ARG A 33 -13.10 -9.55 -12.36
N GLN A 34 -13.55 -10.40 -13.26
CA GLN A 34 -12.91 -10.65 -14.55
C GLN A 34 -13.71 -9.95 -15.65
N GLU A 35 -13.04 -9.19 -16.52
CA GLU A 35 -13.65 -8.53 -17.66
C GLU A 35 -12.68 -8.53 -18.86
N GLY A 36 -12.99 -9.39 -19.85
CA GLY A 36 -12.11 -9.62 -20.99
C GLY A 36 -10.71 -10.08 -20.56
N GLN A 37 -9.70 -9.28 -20.86
CA GLN A 37 -8.32 -9.57 -20.45
C GLN A 37 -7.93 -9.02 -19.07
N TRP A 38 -8.84 -8.42 -18.34
CA TRP A 38 -8.54 -7.69 -17.11
C TRP A 38 -9.04 -8.40 -15.86
N LEU A 39 -8.19 -8.40 -14.84
CA LEU A 39 -8.55 -8.69 -13.46
C LEU A 39 -8.67 -7.36 -12.72
N HIS A 40 -9.82 -7.11 -12.10
CA HIS A 40 -10.09 -5.88 -11.37
C HIS A 40 -9.93 -6.11 -9.88
N LEU A 41 -9.21 -5.19 -9.21
CA LEU A 41 -8.97 -5.20 -7.76
C LEU A 41 -9.11 -3.79 -7.21
N ARG A 42 -9.12 -3.67 -5.89
CA ARG A 42 -8.99 -2.39 -5.21
C ARG A 42 -7.72 -2.42 -4.36
N LEU A 43 -6.96 -1.33 -4.40
CA LEU A 43 -5.78 -1.13 -3.57
C LEU A 43 -5.84 0.29 -3.01
N LEU A 44 -5.71 0.44 -1.67
CA LEU A 44 -5.86 1.72 -0.98
C LEU A 44 -7.18 2.45 -1.33
N GLY A 45 -8.27 1.70 -1.41
CA GLY A 45 -9.58 2.25 -1.78
C GLY A 45 -9.76 2.60 -3.25
N GLU A 46 -8.70 2.60 -4.07
CA GLU A 46 -8.72 2.97 -5.49
C GLU A 46 -8.91 1.75 -6.41
N PRO A 47 -9.60 1.91 -7.56
CA PRO A 47 -9.76 0.83 -8.52
C PRO A 47 -8.48 0.64 -9.35
N TYR A 48 -8.05 -0.61 -9.46
CA TYR A 48 -6.97 -1.06 -10.32
C TYR A 48 -7.42 -2.20 -11.22
N ARG A 49 -6.69 -2.43 -12.31
CA ARG A 49 -6.83 -3.63 -13.13
C ARG A 49 -5.49 -4.12 -13.62
N VAL A 50 -5.37 -5.44 -13.74
CA VAL A 50 -4.17 -6.12 -14.22
C VAL A 50 -4.49 -6.94 -15.46
N SER A 51 -3.71 -6.77 -16.52
CA SER A 51 -3.86 -7.51 -17.76
C SER A 51 -3.39 -8.95 -17.59
N ARG A 52 -4.26 -9.91 -17.88
CA ARG A 52 -3.96 -11.36 -17.92
C ARG A 52 -2.96 -11.73 -19.03
N ARG A 53 -2.82 -10.88 -20.07
CA ARG A 53 -1.94 -11.16 -21.21
C ARG A 53 -0.48 -10.85 -20.94
N ASN A 54 -0.20 -9.77 -20.23
CA ASN A 54 1.14 -9.24 -20.09
C ASN A 54 1.44 -8.61 -18.72
N GLY A 55 0.52 -8.70 -17.75
CA GLY A 55 0.70 -8.14 -16.42
C GLY A 55 0.77 -6.61 -16.37
N ARG A 56 0.28 -5.90 -17.39
CA ARG A 56 0.18 -4.43 -17.34
C ARG A 56 -0.81 -4.03 -16.26
N ILE A 57 -0.43 -3.09 -15.42
CA ILE A 57 -1.25 -2.54 -14.35
C ILE A 57 -1.76 -1.18 -14.78
N GLU A 58 -3.05 -0.92 -14.52
CA GLU A 58 -3.67 0.37 -14.72
C GLU A 58 -4.50 0.72 -13.50
N ARG A 59 -4.56 2.04 -13.18
CA ARG A 59 -5.41 2.62 -12.15
C ARG A 59 -6.47 3.52 -12.80
N GLU A 60 -7.64 3.54 -12.23
CA GLU A 60 -8.69 4.46 -12.65
C GLU A 60 -8.46 5.85 -12.04
N GLU A 61 -8.47 6.86 -12.89
CA GLU A 61 -8.45 8.28 -12.53
C GLU A 61 -9.49 9.01 -13.36
N ASP A 62 -10.45 9.67 -12.73
CA ASP A 62 -11.50 10.44 -13.39
C ASP A 62 -12.24 9.66 -14.51
N GLY A 63 -12.55 8.39 -14.26
CA GLY A 63 -13.22 7.49 -15.21
C GLY A 63 -12.33 6.99 -16.36
N ARG A 64 -10.99 7.17 -16.26
CA ARG A 64 -10.02 6.71 -17.26
C ARG A 64 -9.03 5.75 -16.64
N TRP A 65 -8.66 4.73 -17.41
CA TRP A 65 -7.63 3.78 -17.02
C TRP A 65 -6.26 4.29 -17.49
N LEU A 66 -5.39 4.64 -16.54
CA LEU A 66 -4.05 5.14 -16.79
C LEU A 66 -3.01 4.11 -16.35
N PRO A 67 -1.84 4.04 -17.02
CA PRO A 67 -0.74 3.17 -16.60
C PRO A 67 -0.34 3.46 -15.15
N ALA A 68 -0.21 2.39 -14.34
CA ALA A 68 0.17 2.42 -12.94
C ALA A 68 1.22 1.33 -12.68
N ASP A 69 2.30 1.35 -13.44
CA ASP A 69 3.37 0.34 -13.43
C ASP A 69 4.66 0.86 -12.77
N GLY A 70 4.52 1.79 -11.84
CA GLY A 70 5.58 2.18 -10.91
C GLY A 70 6.09 0.98 -10.12
N PHE A 71 7.32 1.08 -9.59
CA PHE A 71 7.97 -0.02 -8.89
C PHE A 71 7.17 -0.48 -7.66
N ASP A 72 6.80 0.46 -6.78
CA ASP A 72 6.06 0.16 -5.55
C ASP A 72 4.69 -0.44 -5.84
N GLU A 73 3.96 0.09 -6.85
CA GLU A 73 2.67 -0.46 -7.29
C GLU A 73 2.81 -1.87 -7.86
N THR A 74 3.80 -2.06 -8.73
CA THR A 74 4.04 -3.35 -9.39
C THR A 74 4.37 -4.44 -8.38
N LEU A 75 5.30 -4.20 -7.46
CA LEU A 75 5.69 -5.19 -6.47
C LEU A 75 4.56 -5.46 -5.48
N THR A 76 3.87 -4.40 -5.01
CA THR A 76 2.76 -4.55 -4.07
C THR A 76 1.64 -5.38 -4.66
N ILE A 77 1.18 -5.07 -5.88
CA ILE A 77 0.05 -5.76 -6.50
C ILE A 77 0.40 -7.22 -6.81
N PHE A 78 1.59 -7.49 -7.36
CA PHE A 78 1.94 -8.87 -7.69
C PHE A 78 2.24 -9.72 -6.46
N ASP A 79 2.78 -9.17 -5.39
CA ASP A 79 2.96 -9.89 -4.14
C ASP A 79 1.61 -10.28 -3.53
N LEU A 80 0.67 -9.32 -3.43
CA LEU A 80 -0.69 -9.57 -2.97
C LEU A 80 -1.39 -10.68 -3.78
N LEU A 81 -1.27 -10.65 -5.11
CA LEU A 81 -1.93 -11.61 -5.99
C LEU A 81 -1.23 -12.97 -6.09
N CYS A 82 0.07 -13.05 -5.76
CA CYS A 82 0.86 -14.25 -5.96
C CYS A 82 1.27 -14.97 -4.68
N ASP A 83 1.49 -14.24 -3.59
CA ASP A 83 2.12 -14.77 -2.38
C ASP A 83 1.21 -14.73 -1.14
N ALA A 84 0.00 -14.14 -1.27
CA ALA A 84 -0.98 -14.15 -0.19
C ALA A 84 -1.39 -15.57 0.20
N LYS A 85 -1.50 -15.82 1.51
CA LYS A 85 -1.81 -17.16 2.06
C LYS A 85 -3.30 -17.47 1.91
N PRO A 86 -3.68 -18.72 1.62
CA PRO A 86 -5.07 -19.14 1.64
C PRO A 86 -5.71 -18.98 3.04
N GLY A 87 -6.97 -18.57 3.08
CA GLY A 87 -7.71 -18.40 4.33
C GLY A 87 -7.25 -17.24 5.20
N ARG A 88 -6.50 -16.29 4.62
CA ARG A 88 -6.11 -15.04 5.29
C ARG A 88 -7.33 -14.23 5.72
N HIS A 89 -7.21 -13.53 6.82
CA HIS A 89 -8.22 -12.58 7.29
C HIS A 89 -7.58 -11.57 8.24
N ALA A 90 -8.05 -10.33 8.19
CA ALA A 90 -7.64 -9.29 9.11
C ALA A 90 -8.14 -9.57 10.53
N VAL A 91 -7.36 -9.19 11.54
CA VAL A 91 -7.67 -9.42 12.96
C VAL A 91 -8.03 -8.15 13.72
N GLY A 92 -7.89 -6.98 13.11
CA GLY A 92 -8.28 -5.69 13.70
C GLY A 92 -7.36 -5.18 14.80
N THR A 93 -6.14 -5.70 14.91
CA THR A 93 -5.11 -5.22 15.83
C THR A 93 -3.90 -4.70 15.06
N TRP A 94 -3.20 -3.71 15.64
CA TRP A 94 -2.21 -2.92 14.92
C TRP A 94 -0.78 -3.25 15.34
N ARG A 95 0.12 -3.36 14.36
CA ARG A 95 1.56 -3.58 14.56
C ARG A 95 2.39 -2.68 13.66
N THR A 96 3.59 -2.33 14.09
CA THR A 96 4.56 -1.64 13.25
C THR A 96 5.15 -2.60 12.21
N THR A 97 5.67 -2.07 11.11
CA THR A 97 6.38 -2.90 10.11
C THR A 97 7.55 -3.67 10.73
N LEU A 98 8.19 -3.12 11.76
CA LEU A 98 9.31 -3.76 12.45
C LEU A 98 8.91 -5.04 13.19
N ASP A 99 7.67 -5.16 13.61
CA ASP A 99 7.16 -6.36 14.31
C ASP A 99 7.09 -7.60 13.40
N PHE A 100 7.13 -7.39 12.07
CA PHE A 100 7.12 -8.47 11.07
C PHE A 100 8.52 -8.96 10.64
N GLY A 101 9.60 -8.49 11.27
CA GLY A 101 10.95 -8.99 11.03
C GLY A 101 12.00 -7.96 10.63
N GLY A 102 11.66 -6.67 10.63
CA GLY A 102 12.39 -5.61 9.98
C GLY A 102 13.51 -4.90 10.71
N GLN A 103 14.22 -5.56 11.61
CA GLN A 103 15.36 -4.94 12.31
C GLN A 103 16.40 -4.31 11.36
N VAL A 104 16.59 -4.89 10.17
CA VAL A 104 17.55 -4.40 9.16
C VAL A 104 17.16 -3.03 8.58
N HIS A 105 15.86 -2.72 8.54
CA HIS A 105 15.33 -1.50 7.94
C HIS A 105 14.91 -0.43 8.97
N ARG A 106 15.24 -0.64 10.25
CA ARG A 106 14.86 0.28 11.33
C ARG A 106 15.22 1.73 11.00
N GLY A 107 16.44 2.00 10.54
CA GLY A 107 16.92 3.35 10.21
C GLY A 107 16.19 4.02 9.03
N LEU A 108 15.46 3.24 8.21
CA LEU A 108 14.62 3.76 7.12
C LEU A 108 13.19 4.07 7.57
N LEU A 109 12.73 3.41 8.64
CA LEU A 109 11.37 3.54 9.18
C LEU A 109 11.28 4.49 10.37
N GLU A 110 12.40 4.69 11.09
CA GLU A 110 12.51 5.55 12.27
C GLU A 110 13.46 6.73 11.97
N ASN A 111 12.93 7.83 11.49
CA ASN A 111 13.68 9.08 11.36
C ASN A 111 13.55 9.89 12.64
N GLU A 112 14.67 10.45 13.13
CA GLU A 112 14.68 11.37 14.29
C GLU A 112 14.09 12.74 13.94
N LYS A 113 14.19 13.15 12.66
CA LYS A 113 13.67 14.44 12.18
C LYS A 113 12.39 14.24 11.38
N PRO A 114 11.41 15.15 11.53
CA PRO A 114 10.20 15.09 10.74
C PRO A 114 10.51 15.25 9.25
N ASP A 115 9.82 14.48 8.43
CA ASP A 115 9.92 14.59 6.98
C ASP A 115 8.96 15.65 6.41
N ALA A 116 8.99 15.82 5.08
CA ALA A 116 8.17 16.82 4.40
C ALA A 116 6.65 16.59 4.58
N LEU A 117 6.22 15.33 4.68
CA LEU A 117 4.82 14.97 4.83
C LEU A 117 4.33 15.26 6.26
N GLU A 118 5.15 14.95 7.26
CA GLU A 118 4.89 15.27 8.67
C GLU A 118 4.78 16.78 8.88
N LEU A 119 5.70 17.58 8.31
CA LEU A 119 5.67 19.03 8.35
C LEU A 119 4.50 19.65 7.59
N LEU A 120 4.05 19.02 6.50
CA LEU A 120 2.86 19.45 5.76
C LEU A 120 1.61 19.32 6.63
N TYR A 121 1.42 18.15 7.24
CA TYR A 121 0.23 17.85 8.03
C TYR A 121 0.23 18.53 9.41
N ASP A 122 1.39 18.87 9.93
CA ASP A 122 1.49 19.69 11.14
C ASP A 122 0.94 21.11 10.91
N LYS A 123 1.17 21.67 9.72
CA LYS A 123 0.62 22.97 9.32
C LYS A 123 -0.87 22.92 9.00
N ASP A 124 -1.32 21.82 8.40
CA ASP A 124 -2.71 21.67 7.95
C ASP A 124 -3.18 20.21 8.09
N PRO A 125 -3.60 19.79 9.29
CA PRO A 125 -4.07 18.43 9.53
C PRO A 125 -5.40 18.11 8.83
N ALA A 126 -6.15 19.12 8.37
CA ALA A 126 -7.38 18.91 7.62
C ALA A 126 -7.10 18.23 6.27
N ARG A 127 -5.93 18.47 5.69
CA ARG A 127 -5.49 17.78 4.48
C ARG A 127 -5.33 16.27 4.69
N LEU A 128 -4.71 15.86 5.81
CA LEU A 128 -4.58 14.44 6.12
C LEU A 128 -5.94 13.79 6.33
N ARG A 129 -6.86 14.47 7.03
CA ARG A 129 -8.23 13.97 7.22
C ARG A 129 -8.93 13.77 5.89
N ALA A 130 -8.92 14.80 5.03
CA ALA A 130 -9.53 14.75 3.70
C ALA A 130 -8.91 13.62 2.84
N ALA A 131 -7.59 13.48 2.82
CA ALA A 131 -6.91 12.41 2.08
C ALA A 131 -7.31 11.02 2.60
N CYS A 132 -7.37 10.81 3.92
CA CYS A 132 -7.81 9.55 4.51
C CYS A 132 -9.28 9.25 4.16
N GLU A 133 -10.16 10.24 4.21
CA GLU A 133 -11.58 10.09 3.86
C GLU A 133 -11.77 9.78 2.37
N MET A 134 -11.02 10.43 1.49
CA MET A 134 -11.02 10.13 0.04
C MET A 134 -10.58 8.70 -0.26
N LEU A 135 -9.65 8.15 0.52
CA LEU A 135 -9.22 6.75 0.43
C LEU A 135 -10.18 5.77 1.12
N GLY A 136 -11.35 6.24 1.61
CA GLY A 136 -12.34 5.41 2.27
C GLY A 136 -11.96 5.01 3.70
N GLY A 137 -11.17 5.84 4.37
CA GLY A 137 -10.72 5.62 5.74
C GLY A 137 -11.85 5.74 6.78
N GLU A 138 -11.79 4.91 7.80
CA GLU A 138 -12.65 4.97 8.98
C GLU A 138 -11.86 5.57 10.15
N ALA A 139 -12.42 6.57 10.84
CA ALA A 139 -11.76 7.23 11.95
C ALA A 139 -11.45 6.25 13.11
N LEU A 140 -10.26 6.38 13.67
CA LEU A 140 -9.80 5.62 14.84
C LEU A 140 -9.50 6.57 16.01
N PRO A 141 -9.56 6.09 17.26
CA PRO A 141 -9.07 6.84 18.42
C PRO A 141 -7.54 6.81 18.53
N GLY A 142 -6.95 7.65 19.39
CA GLY A 142 -5.59 7.49 19.91
C GLY A 142 -4.52 8.36 19.27
N ALA A 143 -4.90 9.33 18.41
CA ALA A 143 -4.00 10.35 17.86
C ALA A 143 -4.80 11.60 17.48
N ASP A 144 -4.13 12.72 17.14
CA ASP A 144 -4.81 13.95 16.69
C ASP A 144 -5.55 13.76 15.37
N VAL A 145 -4.95 12.95 14.48
CA VAL A 145 -5.61 12.39 13.28
C VAL A 145 -5.33 10.89 13.24
N SER A 146 -6.38 10.08 13.18
CA SER A 146 -6.22 8.63 13.10
C SER A 146 -7.31 7.98 12.27
N TYR A 147 -6.92 7.16 11.29
CA TYR A 147 -7.81 6.46 10.37
C TYR A 147 -7.31 5.05 10.07
N ALA A 148 -8.24 4.11 9.91
CA ALA A 148 -7.99 2.81 9.30
C ALA A 148 -8.35 2.87 7.81
N LEU A 149 -7.35 2.80 6.94
CA LEU A 149 -7.54 2.83 5.49
C LEU A 149 -7.74 1.41 4.96
N PRO A 150 -8.68 1.17 4.03
CA PRO A 150 -8.73 -0.09 3.30
C PRO A 150 -7.46 -0.23 2.45
N PHE A 151 -6.80 -1.37 2.57
CA PHE A 151 -5.59 -1.61 1.78
C PHE A 151 -5.86 -2.60 0.64
N PHE A 152 -6.18 -3.85 0.97
CA PHE A 152 -6.50 -4.90 0.01
C PHE A 152 -7.41 -5.95 0.66
N GLU A 153 -8.50 -6.33 0.01
CA GLU A 153 -9.53 -7.19 0.59
C GLU A 153 -10.01 -6.62 1.95
N ASP A 154 -9.89 -7.38 3.04
CA ASP A 154 -10.16 -6.94 4.40
C ASP A 154 -8.93 -6.40 5.14
N LEU A 155 -7.72 -6.49 4.56
CA LEU A 155 -6.51 -5.92 5.14
C LEU A 155 -6.59 -4.39 5.19
N ARG A 156 -6.22 -3.83 6.34
CA ARG A 156 -6.20 -2.38 6.59
C ARG A 156 -4.85 -1.90 7.07
N ILE A 157 -4.59 -0.59 6.86
CA ILE A 157 -3.45 0.13 7.42
C ILE A 157 -4.00 1.25 8.30
N ALA A 158 -3.54 1.36 9.55
CA ALA A 158 -3.82 2.53 10.37
C ALA A 158 -2.82 3.64 10.06
N VAL A 159 -3.33 4.85 9.86
CA VAL A 159 -2.58 6.09 9.75
C VAL A 159 -2.82 6.87 11.02
N GLN A 160 -1.76 7.23 11.72
CA GLN A 160 -1.84 8.00 12.96
C GLN A 160 -0.89 9.19 12.88
N PHE A 161 -1.39 10.36 13.23
CA PHE A 161 -0.62 11.60 13.22
C PHE A 161 -0.77 12.33 14.55
N TRP A 162 0.34 12.82 15.08
CA TRP A 162 0.44 13.68 16.25
C TRP A 162 1.10 15.01 15.84
N HIS A 163 0.53 16.12 16.30
CA HIS A 163 1.11 17.44 16.14
C HIS A 163 2.45 17.56 16.87
N GLY A 164 3.29 18.42 16.34
CA GLY A 164 4.46 18.88 17.07
C GLY A 164 4.10 19.88 18.16
N ASP A 165 4.93 19.93 19.20
CA ASP A 165 4.88 20.92 20.27
C ASP A 165 6.29 21.44 20.62
N GLU A 166 6.46 22.09 21.78
CA GLU A 166 7.75 22.62 22.20
C GLU A 166 8.80 21.55 22.50
N GLU A 167 8.37 20.30 22.82
CA GLU A 167 9.23 19.19 23.20
C GLU A 167 9.37 18.13 22.11
N PHE A 168 8.32 17.94 21.30
CA PHE A 168 8.25 16.85 20.32
C PHE A 168 7.97 17.36 18.91
N SER A 169 8.71 16.81 17.96
CA SER A 169 8.42 17.02 16.54
C SER A 169 7.13 16.28 16.10
N PRO A 170 6.42 16.81 15.08
CA PRO A 170 5.24 16.11 14.54
C PRO A 170 5.60 14.72 14.06
N ARG A 171 4.66 13.79 14.20
CA ARG A 171 4.90 12.39 13.89
C ARG A 171 3.75 11.76 13.10
N LEU A 172 4.09 11.13 11.96
CA LEU A 172 3.18 10.32 11.16
C LEU A 172 3.60 8.85 11.27
N ARG A 173 2.68 7.98 11.70
CA ARG A 173 2.93 6.53 11.81
C ARG A 173 1.95 5.76 10.94
N PHE A 174 2.45 4.66 10.39
CA PHE A 174 1.66 3.66 9.70
C PHE A 174 1.76 2.34 10.46
N LEU A 175 0.60 1.75 10.73
CA LEU A 175 0.52 0.47 11.41
C LEU A 175 -0.26 -0.50 10.55
N TRP A 176 0.25 -1.71 10.42
CA TRP A 176 -0.39 -2.80 9.73
C TRP A 176 -1.36 -3.55 10.64
N ASP A 177 -2.42 -4.11 10.08
CA ASP A 177 -3.14 -5.19 10.75
C ASP A 177 -2.15 -6.30 11.11
N ALA A 178 -2.32 -6.90 12.30
CA ALA A 178 -1.38 -7.90 12.80
C ALA A 178 -1.31 -9.19 11.97
N ALA A 179 -2.25 -9.39 11.02
CA ALA A 179 -2.25 -10.48 10.06
C ALA A 179 -1.64 -10.11 8.70
N ALA A 180 -1.01 -8.93 8.55
CA ALA A 180 -0.51 -8.45 7.26
C ALA A 180 0.50 -9.39 6.59
N ASP A 181 1.26 -10.19 7.35
CA ASP A 181 2.18 -11.21 6.83
C ASP A 181 1.48 -12.41 6.17
N GLN A 182 0.15 -12.48 6.25
CA GLN A 182 -0.65 -13.43 5.49
C GLN A 182 -0.98 -12.92 4.09
N TYR A 183 -0.88 -11.61 3.83
CA TYR A 183 -1.24 -10.96 2.57
C TYR A 183 -0.01 -10.63 1.72
N LEU A 184 1.09 -10.19 2.34
CA LEU A 184 2.29 -9.77 1.64
C LEU A 184 3.55 -9.99 2.48
N ARG A 185 4.68 -10.06 1.78
CA ARG A 185 5.98 -10.22 2.43
C ARG A 185 6.43 -8.93 3.12
N TYR A 186 7.31 -9.06 4.08
CA TYR A 186 7.87 -7.93 4.82
C TYR A 186 8.48 -6.84 3.91
N GLU A 187 9.27 -7.22 2.92
CA GLU A 187 9.88 -6.27 1.97
C GLU A 187 8.81 -5.50 1.20
N THR A 188 7.73 -6.18 0.84
CA THR A 188 6.61 -5.56 0.11
C THR A 188 5.81 -4.62 1.00
N MET A 189 5.69 -4.87 2.31
CA MET A 189 5.11 -3.92 3.26
C MET A 189 5.82 -2.56 3.20
N TYR A 190 7.13 -2.56 3.04
CA TYR A 190 7.91 -1.34 2.90
C TYR A 190 7.57 -0.55 1.62
N TYR A 191 7.48 -1.25 0.47
CA TYR A 191 7.07 -0.62 -0.80
C TYR A 191 5.63 -0.12 -0.76
N ALA A 192 4.74 -0.87 -0.15
CA ALA A 192 3.34 -0.50 0.04
C ALA A 192 3.19 0.78 0.90
N LEU A 193 4.04 0.98 1.90
CA LEU A 193 4.09 2.24 2.65
C LEU A 193 4.57 3.41 1.79
N GLY A 194 5.53 3.19 0.88
CA GLY A 194 5.96 4.18 -0.11
C GLY A 194 4.81 4.62 -1.00
N LEU A 195 4.04 3.65 -1.50
CA LEU A 195 2.83 3.91 -2.28
C LEU A 195 1.79 4.71 -1.49
N LEU A 196 1.48 4.29 -0.25
CA LEU A 196 0.54 5.01 0.61
C LEU A 196 0.96 6.47 0.85
N ARG A 197 2.24 6.70 1.17
CA ARG A 197 2.78 8.05 1.36
C ARG A 197 2.60 8.92 0.12
N THR A 198 2.90 8.37 -1.05
CA THR A 198 2.70 9.05 -2.34
C THR A 198 1.24 9.41 -2.56
N ARG A 199 0.30 8.52 -2.20
CA ARG A 199 -1.14 8.78 -2.30
C ARG A 199 -1.60 9.87 -1.35
N LEU A 200 -1.22 9.79 -0.10
CA LEU A 200 -1.54 10.82 0.90
C LEU A 200 -1.02 12.20 0.47
N GLN A 201 0.19 12.27 -0.07
CA GLN A 201 0.77 13.52 -0.57
C GLN A 201 0.02 14.08 -1.78
N ALA A 202 -0.48 13.22 -2.67
CA ALA A 202 -1.21 13.65 -3.88
C ALA A 202 -2.63 14.13 -3.58
N LEU A 203 -3.26 13.63 -2.52
CA LEU A 203 -4.65 13.93 -2.13
C LEU A 203 -4.75 15.02 -1.05
N GLY A 204 -3.67 15.29 -0.33
CA GLY A 204 -3.56 16.32 0.70
C GLY A 204 -2.82 17.58 0.19
#